data_8a2ab180ee4ec6a561bd43fe31ba3ec6
#
_entry.id   8a2ab180ee4ec6a561bd43fe31ba3ec6
#
_cell.length_a   1.000
_cell.length_b   1.000
_cell.length_c   1.000
_cell.angle_alpha   90.00
_cell.angle_beta   90.00
_cell.angle_gamma   90.00
#
_symmetry.space_group_name_H-M   'P 1'
#
loop_
_entity.id
_entity.type
_entity.pdbx_description
1 polymer ?
#
loop_
_entity_poly.entity_id
_entity_poly.type
_entity_poly.pdbx_seq_one_letter_code
_entity_poly.pdbx_strand_id
1 'polypeptide(L)'
;MHTTAINTTNDSLELVGGKGRSLARMARAGFAVPGGFLVTADAYRKFVSDNNLQSEILEKAKPRLKDGYPVFDACSEAISALILGTSMASDMLGEIKAAYNALDDGQCPVAVRSSANAEDLPDFSFAGQQETFLNVRGP
;
A
#
# COMPACT_ATOMS: atom_id res chain seq x y z
N MET A 1 -8.48 -11.34 -6.31
CA MET A 1 -7.43 -10.67 -7.11
C MET A 1 -6.78 -9.63 -6.21
N HIS A 2 -5.49 -9.81 -5.91
CA HIS A 2 -4.76 -9.01 -4.95
C HIS A 2 -3.94 -7.89 -5.62
N THR A 3 -3.70 -8.01 -6.92
CA THR A 3 -2.96 -7.02 -7.71
C THR A 3 -3.74 -6.61 -8.96
N THR A 4 -3.46 -5.40 -9.47
CA THR A 4 -3.99 -4.90 -10.74
C THR A 4 -2.93 -4.04 -11.44
N ALA A 5 -2.85 -4.09 -12.77
CA ALA A 5 -1.88 -3.30 -13.53
C ALA A 5 -2.32 -1.83 -13.62
N ILE A 6 -1.38 -0.89 -13.47
CA ILE A 6 -1.65 0.56 -13.49
C ILE A 6 -2.30 1.00 -14.81
N ASN A 7 -1.81 0.50 -15.93
CA ASN A 7 -2.23 0.93 -17.26
C ASN A 7 -3.59 0.41 -17.71
N THR A 8 -4.09 -0.65 -17.08
CA THR A 8 -5.36 -1.30 -17.46
C THR A 8 -6.45 -1.17 -16.42
N THR A 9 -6.11 -0.80 -15.19
CA THR A 9 -7.11 -0.72 -14.13
C THR A 9 -8.10 0.43 -14.34
N ASN A 10 -9.37 0.16 -14.09
CA ASN A 10 -10.44 1.14 -13.97
C ASN A 10 -11.03 1.14 -12.55
N ASP A 11 -10.23 0.65 -11.60
CA ASP A 11 -10.69 0.40 -10.24
C ASP A 11 -11.05 1.69 -9.50
N SER A 12 -11.91 1.54 -8.50
CA SER A 12 -12.36 2.65 -7.68
C SER A 12 -11.25 3.19 -6.78
N LEU A 13 -11.40 4.43 -6.32
CA LEU A 13 -10.52 5.04 -5.32
C LEU A 13 -10.36 4.15 -4.07
N GLU A 14 -11.45 3.50 -3.64
CA GLU A 14 -11.48 2.63 -2.47
C GLU A 14 -10.60 1.39 -2.61
N LEU A 15 -10.41 0.92 -3.84
CA LEU A 15 -9.63 -0.28 -4.12
C LEU A 15 -8.14 0.01 -4.35
N VAL A 16 -7.83 1.12 -5.03
CA VAL A 16 -6.45 1.40 -5.47
C VAL A 16 -5.82 2.64 -4.84
N GLY A 17 -6.57 3.40 -4.06
CA GLY A 17 -6.12 4.64 -3.42
C GLY A 17 -5.93 5.80 -4.40
N GLY A 18 -5.61 6.98 -3.87
CA GLY A 18 -5.48 8.22 -4.63
C GLY A 18 -4.36 8.17 -5.67
N LYS A 19 -3.14 7.82 -5.27
CA LYS A 19 -1.99 7.70 -6.18
C LYS A 19 -2.24 6.67 -7.29
N GLY A 20 -2.76 5.50 -6.93
CA GLY A 20 -3.07 4.44 -7.90
C GLY A 20 -4.08 4.90 -8.94
N ARG A 21 -5.16 5.51 -8.50
CA ARG A 21 -6.19 6.06 -9.39
C ARG A 21 -5.66 7.18 -10.29
N SER A 22 -4.86 8.09 -9.74
CA SER A 22 -4.26 9.19 -10.51
C SER A 22 -3.31 8.68 -11.60
N LEU A 23 -2.43 7.71 -11.27
CA LEU A 23 -1.55 7.07 -12.25
C LEU A 23 -2.34 6.35 -13.36
N ALA A 24 -3.37 5.59 -13.00
CA ALA A 24 -4.22 4.91 -13.97
C ALA A 24 -4.94 5.89 -14.91
N ARG A 25 -5.41 7.03 -14.38
CA ARG A 25 -6.05 8.08 -15.20
C ARG A 25 -5.05 8.72 -16.17
N MET A 26 -3.83 9.03 -15.71
CA MET A 26 -2.79 9.57 -16.58
C MET A 26 -2.41 8.59 -17.69
N ALA A 27 -2.22 7.31 -17.36
CA ALA A 27 -1.92 6.28 -18.36
C ALA A 27 -3.01 6.19 -19.43
N ARG A 28 -4.30 6.20 -19.04
CA ARG A 28 -5.42 6.19 -19.99
C ARG A 28 -5.53 7.46 -20.82
N ALA A 29 -5.07 8.59 -20.29
CA ALA A 29 -5.02 9.85 -21.04
C ALA A 29 -3.83 9.95 -22.00
N GLY A 30 -3.01 8.89 -22.10
CA GLY A 30 -1.87 8.83 -23.02
C GLY A 30 -0.57 9.45 -22.50
N PHE A 31 -0.53 9.83 -21.22
CA PHE A 31 0.73 10.27 -20.60
C PHE A 31 1.69 9.10 -20.41
N ALA A 32 2.98 9.36 -20.54
CA ALA A 32 4.03 8.40 -20.26
C ALA A 32 4.11 8.12 -18.74
N VAL A 33 3.43 7.07 -18.30
CA VAL A 33 3.46 6.59 -16.92
C VAL A 33 4.39 5.38 -16.88
N PRO A 34 5.34 5.30 -15.92
CA PRO A 34 6.16 4.11 -15.73
C PRO A 34 5.29 2.86 -15.54
N GLY A 35 5.74 1.73 -16.07
CA GLY A 35 5.11 0.44 -15.82
C GLY A 35 5.03 0.12 -14.33
N GLY A 36 3.99 -0.58 -13.92
CA GLY A 36 3.80 -0.93 -12.52
C GLY A 36 2.48 -1.65 -12.26
N PHE A 37 2.32 -2.07 -11.02
CA PHE A 37 1.08 -2.67 -10.54
C PHE A 37 0.70 -2.10 -9.17
N LEU A 38 -0.54 -2.31 -8.79
CA LEU A 38 -1.11 -1.87 -7.53
C LEU A 38 -1.46 -3.12 -6.70
N VAL A 39 -1.07 -3.14 -5.44
CA VAL A 39 -1.61 -4.07 -4.45
C VAL A 39 -2.90 -3.45 -3.92
N THR A 40 -4.00 -4.17 -4.02
CA THR A 40 -5.33 -3.62 -3.76
C THR A 40 -5.64 -3.51 -2.26
N ALA A 41 -6.57 -2.64 -1.90
CA ALA A 41 -7.07 -2.56 -0.53
C ALA A 41 -7.72 -3.87 -0.06
N ASP A 42 -8.29 -4.66 -0.98
CA ASP A 42 -8.83 -5.99 -0.67
C ASP A 42 -7.72 -6.99 -0.28
N ALA A 43 -6.53 -6.89 -0.89
CA ALA A 43 -5.38 -7.67 -0.45
C ALA A 43 -5.02 -7.36 1.01
N TYR A 44 -4.99 -6.08 1.37
CA TYR A 44 -4.75 -5.67 2.76
C TYR A 44 -5.84 -6.19 3.70
N ARG A 45 -7.12 -6.02 3.35
CA ARG A 45 -8.25 -6.52 4.17
C ARG A 45 -8.16 -8.03 4.37
N LYS A 46 -7.86 -8.76 3.30
CA LYS A 46 -7.67 -10.21 3.36
C LYS A 46 -6.50 -10.59 4.27
N PHE A 47 -5.35 -9.94 4.13
CA PHE A 47 -4.19 -10.18 4.98
C PHE A 47 -4.52 -9.98 6.47
N VAL A 48 -5.18 -8.88 6.81
CA VAL A 48 -5.60 -8.57 8.19
C VAL A 48 -6.60 -9.60 8.71
N SER A 49 -7.58 -9.98 7.87
CA SER A 49 -8.62 -10.95 8.24
C SER A 49 -8.08 -12.36 8.42
N ASP A 50 -7.28 -12.85 7.48
CA ASP A 50 -6.75 -14.22 7.51
C ASP A 50 -5.82 -14.46 8.71
N ASN A 51 -5.14 -13.40 9.16
CA ASN A 51 -4.23 -13.45 10.32
C ASN A 51 -4.88 -12.95 11.62
N ASN A 52 -6.16 -12.60 11.61
CA ASN A 52 -6.91 -12.08 12.78
C ASN A 52 -6.27 -10.84 13.43
N LEU A 53 -5.64 -9.96 12.65
CA LEU A 53 -4.86 -8.82 13.16
C LEU A 53 -5.71 -7.62 13.57
N GLN A 54 -6.98 -7.53 13.16
CA GLN A 54 -7.81 -6.33 13.34
C GLN A 54 -7.83 -5.82 14.79
N SER A 55 -8.07 -6.71 15.74
CA SER A 55 -8.18 -6.34 17.15
C SER A 55 -6.84 -5.86 17.72
N GLU A 56 -5.74 -6.52 17.33
CA GLU A 56 -4.40 -6.15 17.78
C GLU A 56 -3.93 -4.83 17.18
N ILE A 57 -4.22 -4.58 15.90
CA ILE A 57 -3.96 -3.29 15.25
C ILE A 57 -4.70 -2.17 15.98
N LEU A 58 -5.99 -2.33 16.25
CA LEU A 58 -6.79 -1.32 16.96
C LEU A 58 -6.29 -1.07 18.37
N GLU A 59 -5.84 -2.10 19.08
CA GLU A 59 -5.25 -1.95 20.41
C GLU A 59 -3.92 -1.18 20.36
N LYS A 60 -3.04 -1.52 19.42
CA LYS A 60 -1.74 -0.85 19.23
C LYS A 60 -1.90 0.58 18.68
N ALA A 61 -2.97 0.89 17.98
CA ALA A 61 -3.26 2.22 17.43
C ALA A 61 -3.69 3.25 18.48
N LYS A 62 -3.92 2.85 19.73
CA LYS A 62 -4.30 3.78 20.82
C LYS A 62 -3.10 4.66 21.18
N PRO A 63 -3.19 6.01 20.97
CA PRO A 63 -2.08 6.90 21.27
C PRO A 63 -1.82 7.00 22.76
N ARG A 64 -0.57 7.28 23.11
CA ARG A 64 -0.21 7.72 24.45
C ARG A 64 -0.32 9.23 24.52
N LEU A 65 -0.75 9.77 25.68
CA LEU A 65 -0.72 11.20 25.90
C LEU A 65 0.63 11.61 26.49
N LYS A 66 1.27 12.60 25.88
CA LYS A 66 2.45 13.29 26.40
C LYS A 66 2.12 14.77 26.48
N ASP A 67 2.20 15.34 27.65
CA ASP A 67 1.85 16.75 27.92
C ASP A 67 0.44 17.15 27.42
N GLY A 68 -0.52 16.20 27.48
CA GLY A 68 -1.90 16.38 27.02
C GLY A 68 -2.11 16.18 25.50
N TYR A 69 -1.05 15.91 24.72
CA TYR A 69 -1.12 15.68 23.27
C TYR A 69 -0.95 14.20 22.92
N PRO A 70 -1.70 13.68 21.92
CA PRO A 70 -1.53 12.32 21.46
C PRO A 70 -0.20 12.14 20.73
N VAL A 71 0.54 11.07 21.07
CA VAL A 71 1.80 10.67 20.43
C VAL A 71 1.64 9.29 19.81
N PHE A 72 1.98 9.16 18.54
CA PHE A 72 1.73 7.96 17.72
C PHE A 72 2.99 7.17 17.35
N ASP A 73 4.19 7.67 17.62
CA ASP A 73 5.46 7.03 17.19
C ASP A 73 5.55 5.56 17.63
N ALA A 74 5.32 5.30 18.92
CA ALA A 74 5.32 3.94 19.47
C ALA A 74 4.18 3.06 18.89
N CYS A 75 3.05 3.66 18.50
CA CYS A 75 1.95 2.96 17.85
C CYS A 75 2.35 2.53 16.45
N SER A 76 2.97 3.43 15.69
CA SER A 76 3.47 3.17 14.34
C SER A 76 4.49 2.06 14.33
N GLU A 77 5.49 2.11 15.20
CA GLU A 77 6.51 1.07 15.36
C GLU A 77 5.90 -0.29 15.72
N ALA A 78 4.97 -0.31 16.67
CA ALA A 78 4.34 -1.55 17.11
C ALA A 78 3.46 -2.20 16.04
N ILE A 79 2.72 -1.39 15.26
CA ILE A 79 1.89 -1.87 14.14
C ILE A 79 2.79 -2.35 13.00
N SER A 80 3.84 -1.61 12.66
CA SER A 80 4.80 -2.01 11.63
C SER A 80 5.47 -3.34 11.98
N ALA A 81 5.93 -3.52 13.22
CA ALA A 81 6.52 -4.77 13.68
C ALA A 81 5.53 -5.94 13.61
N LEU A 82 4.26 -5.72 13.95
CA LEU A 82 3.20 -6.72 13.85
C LEU A 82 2.99 -7.16 12.39
N ILE A 83 2.86 -6.21 11.47
CA ILE A 83 2.63 -6.48 10.04
C ILE A 83 3.86 -7.20 9.43
N LEU A 84 5.07 -6.71 9.69
CA LEU A 84 6.31 -7.30 9.16
C LEU A 84 6.59 -8.69 9.75
N GLY A 85 6.18 -8.95 10.98
CA GLY A 85 6.31 -10.26 11.64
C GLY A 85 5.24 -11.28 11.21
N THR A 86 4.24 -10.87 10.44
CA THR A 86 3.13 -11.73 10.02
C THR A 86 3.34 -12.27 8.60
N SER A 87 3.17 -13.58 8.43
CA SER A 87 3.35 -14.21 7.12
C SER A 87 2.19 -13.90 6.18
N MET A 88 2.52 -13.56 4.94
CA MET A 88 1.55 -13.39 3.86
C MET A 88 1.11 -14.76 3.33
N ALA A 89 -0.16 -14.91 2.99
CA ALA A 89 -0.69 -16.12 2.36
C ALA A 89 0.01 -16.38 1.02
N SER A 90 0.26 -17.65 0.71
CA SER A 90 1.05 -18.06 -0.46
C SER A 90 0.44 -17.65 -1.81
N ASP A 91 -0.89 -17.62 -1.89
CA ASP A 91 -1.64 -17.17 -3.08
C ASP A 91 -1.41 -15.65 -3.33
N MET A 92 -1.51 -14.85 -2.29
CA MET A 92 -1.26 -13.41 -2.36
C MET A 92 0.21 -13.11 -2.71
N LEU A 93 1.15 -13.76 -2.03
CA LEU A 93 2.58 -13.62 -2.32
C LEU A 93 2.90 -14.06 -3.76
N GLY A 94 2.31 -15.15 -4.23
CA GLY A 94 2.46 -15.62 -5.60
C GLY A 94 1.96 -14.62 -6.63
N GLU A 95 0.81 -13.98 -6.38
CA GLU A 95 0.25 -12.95 -7.27
C GLU A 95 1.13 -11.70 -7.33
N ILE A 96 1.65 -11.24 -6.19
CA ILE A 96 2.59 -10.09 -6.12
C ILE A 96 3.90 -10.42 -6.87
N LYS A 97 4.46 -11.61 -6.65
CA LYS A 97 5.66 -12.08 -7.36
C LYS A 97 5.46 -12.14 -8.87
N ALA A 98 4.33 -12.68 -9.31
CA ALA A 98 3.99 -12.74 -10.73
C ALA A 98 3.86 -11.34 -11.34
N ALA A 99 3.22 -10.40 -10.64
CA ALA A 99 3.09 -9.02 -11.08
C ALA A 99 4.46 -8.30 -11.15
N TYR A 100 5.34 -8.52 -10.19
CA TYR A 100 6.70 -7.98 -10.21
C TYR A 100 7.53 -8.57 -11.36
N ASN A 101 7.50 -9.88 -11.55
CA ASN A 101 8.23 -10.55 -12.62
C ASN A 101 7.76 -10.13 -14.03
N ALA A 102 6.53 -9.66 -14.16
CA ALA A 102 6.02 -9.09 -15.39
C ALA A 102 6.57 -7.67 -15.69
N LEU A 103 7.27 -7.05 -14.74
CA LEU A 103 7.98 -5.79 -14.92
C LEU A 103 9.42 -6.10 -15.34
N ASP A 104 9.75 -5.87 -16.62
CA ASP A 104 11.13 -5.97 -17.15
C ASP A 104 11.86 -7.25 -16.69
N ASP A 105 11.24 -8.40 -16.89
CA ASP A 105 11.74 -9.72 -16.51
C ASP A 105 12.11 -9.87 -15.01
N GLY A 106 11.49 -9.08 -14.14
CA GLY A 106 11.69 -9.15 -12.70
C GLY A 106 13.04 -8.64 -12.20
N GLN A 107 13.78 -7.92 -13.04
CA GLN A 107 15.11 -7.38 -12.69
C GLN A 107 15.13 -5.89 -12.41
N CYS A 108 14.08 -5.16 -12.81
CA CYS A 108 14.06 -3.71 -12.64
C CYS A 108 13.95 -3.29 -11.16
N PRO A 109 14.67 -2.24 -10.76
CA PRO A 109 14.44 -1.61 -9.48
C PRO A 109 13.11 -0.85 -9.53
N VAL A 110 12.31 -0.98 -8.47
CA VAL A 110 11.01 -0.32 -8.37
C VAL A 110 10.97 0.68 -7.23
N ALA A 111 10.04 1.63 -7.32
CA ALA A 111 9.62 2.46 -6.20
C ALA A 111 8.34 1.86 -5.59
N VAL A 112 8.40 1.45 -4.33
CA VAL A 112 7.23 1.01 -3.56
C VAL A 112 6.66 2.20 -2.82
N ARG A 113 5.39 2.51 -3.07
CA ARG A 113 4.73 3.70 -2.54
C ARG A 113 3.36 3.35 -1.97
N SER A 114 3.03 3.95 -0.83
CA SER A 114 1.68 3.88 -0.28
C SER A 114 0.69 4.63 -1.17
N SER A 115 -0.56 4.18 -1.18
CA SER A 115 -1.67 4.80 -1.91
C SER A 115 -2.91 4.77 -1.02
N ALA A 116 -3.11 5.82 -0.23
CA ALA A 116 -4.24 5.92 0.68
C ALA A 116 -5.48 6.51 0.01
N ASN A 117 -6.66 6.11 0.49
CA ASN A 117 -7.95 6.59 -0.03
C ASN A 117 -8.20 8.07 0.31
N ALA A 118 -7.65 8.54 1.42
CA ALA A 118 -7.85 9.89 1.92
C ALA A 118 -6.77 10.90 1.43
N GLU A 119 -5.80 10.46 0.64
CA GLU A 119 -4.63 11.27 0.26
C GLU A 119 -4.97 12.50 -0.58
N ASP A 120 -6.03 12.41 -1.39
CA ASP A 120 -6.46 13.47 -2.32
C ASP A 120 -7.73 14.21 -1.85
N LEU A 121 -8.02 14.24 -0.55
CA LEU A 121 -9.15 15.01 -0.04
C LEU A 121 -8.83 16.51 -0.10
N PRO A 122 -9.76 17.35 -0.60
CA PRO A 122 -9.51 18.78 -0.84
C PRO A 122 -9.05 19.58 0.37
N ASP A 123 -9.43 19.15 1.59
CA ASP A 123 -9.22 19.88 2.83
C ASP A 123 -8.11 19.26 3.71
N PHE A 124 -7.42 18.23 3.25
CA PHE A 124 -6.39 17.52 4.02
C PHE A 124 -5.09 17.37 3.24
N SER A 125 -3.97 17.68 3.91
CA SER A 125 -2.64 17.39 3.37
C SER A 125 -2.00 16.26 4.16
N PHE A 126 -1.58 15.22 3.46
CA PHE A 126 -0.85 14.08 4.00
C PHE A 126 0.63 14.10 3.59
N ALA A 127 1.14 15.28 3.23
CA ALA A 127 2.53 15.46 2.83
C ALA A 127 3.48 14.99 3.96
N GLY A 128 4.45 14.15 3.63
CA GLY A 128 5.43 13.62 4.58
C GLY A 128 4.92 12.53 5.53
N GLN A 129 3.65 12.12 5.44
CA GLN A 129 3.08 11.08 6.31
C GLN A 129 3.17 9.66 5.71
N GLN A 130 3.68 9.54 4.50
CA GLN A 130 3.73 8.27 3.78
C GLN A 130 5.14 7.98 3.31
N GLU A 131 5.57 6.75 3.52
CA GLU A 131 6.90 6.31 3.11
C GLU A 131 6.94 5.93 1.63
N THR A 132 8.12 6.14 1.03
CA THR A 132 8.46 5.68 -0.31
C THR A 132 9.79 4.93 -0.23
N PHE A 133 9.79 3.68 -0.65
CA PHE A 133 11.00 2.88 -0.75
C PHE A 133 11.47 2.89 -2.20
N LEU A 134 12.70 3.36 -2.43
CA LEU A 134 13.30 3.45 -3.76
C LEU A 134 14.30 2.33 -3.99
N ASN A 135 14.52 1.99 -5.26
CA ASN A 135 15.49 0.96 -5.68
C ASN A 135 15.26 -0.42 -5.06
N VAL A 136 14.01 -0.76 -4.73
CA VAL A 136 13.65 -2.09 -4.26
C VAL A 136 13.83 -3.09 -5.39
N ARG A 137 14.50 -4.21 -5.11
CA ARG A 137 14.76 -5.29 -6.07
C ARG A 137 14.34 -6.61 -5.47
N GLY A 138 13.80 -7.44 -6.32
CA GLY A 138 13.27 -8.75 -5.93
C GLY A 138 11.88 -8.66 -5.29
N PRO A 139 11.14 -9.78 -5.35
CA PRO A 139 9.81 -9.91 -4.78
C PRO A 139 9.85 -10.20 -3.28
#